data_0c10239e15d8f5eb614a38b4396b420d
#
_entry.id   0c10239e15d8f5eb614a38b4396b420d
#
_cell.length_a   1.000
_cell.length_b   1.000
_cell.length_c   1.000
_cell.angle_alpha   90.00
_cell.angle_beta   90.00
_cell.angle_gamma   90.00
#
_symmetry.space_group_name_H-M   'P 1'
#
loop_
_entity.id
_entity.type
_entity.pdbx_description
1 polymer ?
#
loop_
_entity_poly.entity_id
_entity_poly.type
_entity_poly.pdbx_seq_one_letter_code
_entity_poly.pdbx_strand_id
1 'polypeptide(L)'
;MSAILLGIFMFTGIIMVLVALILLARARLLPGGEVVLTINRDPEKSITVAPGGKLLTVLADHQIFIPSACGGGGTCGQCKVKIPDGGGDILPTETAHINKRMAREGYRLSCQVGVKQDLALELPAEIFAIRQWRCKVRSNHNCATFIKELVLELPAGEELDFRAGGYIQIEAPPHVVEYKEMDIEEEYRADWDRMDLWRYRSVVKEPIMRAYSMANYPQERGIVMLNVRVSPPPPSVPDAPPGQMSSFIFSLKPGDEVTISGPFGEFFAKETGAEMIFIGGGAGMAPLRSHIFDQLKRLHSSRKIAFWYGARSLREAFYVEEFEALAAAHDNFSWHLVLSDPQPEDNWSGAVGFVHHFLLSSYLKDHPAPEDCEYYLCGPPMMTKAVVEMLENLGVEGENILFDNFGL
;
A
#
# COMPACT_ATOMS: atom_id res chain seq x y z
N MET A 1 -31.83 -4.30 52.91
CA MET A 1 -32.62 -3.96 51.68
C MET A 1 -32.60 -2.46 51.37
N SER A 2 -32.78 -1.56 52.36
CA SER A 2 -32.76 -0.08 52.12
C SER A 2 -31.40 0.47 51.64
N ALA A 3 -30.27 -0.01 52.14
CA ALA A 3 -28.96 0.48 51.74
C ALA A 3 -28.60 0.08 50.27
N ILE A 4 -29.02 -1.10 49.82
CA ILE A 4 -28.82 -1.55 48.44
C ILE A 4 -29.65 -0.72 47.47
N LEU A 5 -30.90 -0.47 47.78
CA LEU A 5 -31.78 0.38 46.99
C LEU A 5 -31.28 1.84 46.92
N LEU A 6 -30.78 2.39 48.04
CA LEU A 6 -30.16 3.71 48.06
C LEU A 6 -28.86 3.72 47.17
N GLY A 7 -28.05 2.70 47.25
CA GLY A 7 -26.86 2.59 46.38
C GLY A 7 -27.20 2.54 44.88
N ILE A 8 -28.21 1.77 44.50
CA ILE A 8 -28.71 1.70 43.13
C ILE A 8 -29.21 3.08 42.65
N PHE A 9 -30.02 3.76 43.50
CA PHE A 9 -30.55 5.09 43.17
C PHE A 9 -29.44 6.15 43.01
N MET A 10 -28.46 6.16 43.91
CA MET A 10 -27.30 7.06 43.78
C MET A 10 -26.48 6.80 42.56
N PHE A 11 -26.17 5.53 42.28
CA PHE A 11 -25.38 5.12 41.11
C PHE A 11 -26.11 5.49 39.81
N THR A 12 -27.40 5.16 39.71
CA THR A 12 -28.21 5.54 38.54
C THR A 12 -28.29 7.05 38.38
N GLY A 13 -28.44 7.79 39.48
CA GLY A 13 -28.45 9.26 39.45
C GLY A 13 -27.13 9.85 38.93
N ILE A 14 -25.99 9.34 39.37
CA ILE A 14 -24.67 9.77 38.90
C ILE A 14 -24.52 9.48 37.40
N ILE A 15 -24.91 8.29 36.94
CA ILE A 15 -24.83 7.94 35.53
C ILE A 15 -25.72 8.87 34.69
N MET A 16 -26.96 9.15 35.14
CA MET A 16 -27.87 10.05 34.42
C MET A 16 -27.33 11.46 34.34
N VAL A 17 -26.72 11.97 35.41
CA VAL A 17 -26.06 13.29 35.40
C VAL A 17 -24.87 13.31 34.45
N LEU A 18 -24.04 12.29 34.47
CA LEU A 18 -22.89 12.19 33.53
C LEU A 18 -23.35 12.12 32.08
N VAL A 19 -24.38 11.32 31.78
CA VAL A 19 -24.95 11.22 30.44
C VAL A 19 -25.54 12.57 30.01
N ALA A 20 -26.28 13.25 30.90
CA ALA A 20 -26.82 14.58 30.61
C ALA A 20 -25.73 15.63 30.37
N LEU A 21 -24.64 15.59 31.15
CA LEU A 21 -23.48 16.48 30.94
C LEU A 21 -22.79 16.20 29.61
N ILE A 22 -22.60 14.92 29.24
CA ILE A 22 -22.01 14.51 27.94
C ILE A 22 -22.93 14.99 26.80
N LEU A 23 -24.24 14.79 26.90
CA LEU A 23 -25.19 15.24 25.87
C LEU A 23 -25.23 16.76 25.74
N LEU A 24 -25.17 17.48 26.87
CA LEU A 24 -25.10 18.92 26.87
C LEU A 24 -23.81 19.48 26.30
N ALA A 25 -22.67 18.84 26.68
CA ALA A 25 -21.37 19.16 26.11
C ALA A 25 -21.34 18.90 24.60
N ARG A 26 -21.87 17.75 24.17
CA ARG A 26 -22.01 17.41 22.74
C ARG A 26 -22.89 18.45 22.00
N ALA A 27 -24.02 18.82 22.54
CA ALA A 27 -24.91 19.82 21.94
C ALA A 27 -24.31 21.24 21.87
N ARG A 28 -23.36 21.57 22.77
CA ARG A 28 -22.67 22.87 22.78
C ARG A 28 -21.34 22.92 22.05
N LEU A 29 -20.63 21.78 21.97
CA LEU A 29 -19.28 21.69 21.42
C LEU A 29 -19.26 21.20 19.96
N LEU A 30 -20.28 20.45 19.54
CA LEU A 30 -20.46 20.13 18.13
C LEU A 30 -21.30 21.19 17.45
N PRO A 31 -20.82 21.82 16.37
CA PRO A 31 -21.65 22.71 15.57
C PRO A 31 -22.91 21.96 15.15
N GLY A 32 -24.07 22.48 15.50
CA GLY A 32 -25.34 22.01 14.94
C GLY A 32 -25.51 22.65 13.57
N GLY A 33 -25.81 21.84 12.57
CA GLY A 33 -26.05 22.32 11.22
C GLY A 33 -25.32 21.47 10.18
N GLU A 34 -25.44 21.88 8.94
CA GLU A 34 -24.74 21.31 7.81
C GLU A 34 -23.44 22.09 7.56
N VAL A 35 -22.41 21.41 7.07
CA VAL A 35 -21.12 21.98 6.70
C VAL A 35 -20.96 21.84 5.20
N VAL A 36 -20.55 22.91 4.55
CA VAL A 36 -20.31 22.91 3.09
C VAL A 36 -18.83 22.72 2.81
N LEU A 37 -18.52 21.68 2.04
CA LEU A 37 -17.19 21.46 1.47
C LEU A 37 -17.20 22.00 0.03
N THR A 38 -16.61 23.17 -0.17
CA THR A 38 -16.50 23.79 -1.50
C THR A 38 -15.26 23.24 -2.19
N ILE A 39 -15.44 22.52 -3.30
CA ILE A 39 -14.35 21.85 -4.01
C ILE A 39 -14.01 22.62 -5.28
N ASN A 40 -12.73 23.02 -5.42
CA ASN A 40 -12.20 23.74 -6.58
C ASN A 40 -12.97 25.01 -6.95
N ARG A 41 -13.66 25.63 -5.97
CA ARG A 41 -14.56 26.78 -6.16
C ARG A 41 -15.70 26.49 -7.15
N ASP A 42 -16.04 25.21 -7.31
CA ASP A 42 -17.07 24.74 -8.24
C ASP A 42 -18.33 24.38 -7.43
N PRO A 43 -19.44 25.11 -7.60
CA PRO A 43 -20.67 24.82 -6.88
C PRO A 43 -21.25 23.43 -7.19
N GLU A 44 -21.01 22.89 -8.40
CA GLU A 44 -21.53 21.57 -8.79
C GLU A 44 -20.77 20.42 -8.11
N LYS A 45 -19.52 20.66 -7.70
CA LYS A 45 -18.69 19.69 -6.96
C LYS A 45 -18.78 19.88 -5.45
N SER A 46 -19.44 20.94 -4.98
CA SER A 46 -19.59 21.22 -3.56
C SER A 46 -20.55 20.22 -2.92
N ILE A 47 -20.19 19.73 -1.74
CA ILE A 47 -20.99 18.76 -0.98
C ILE A 47 -21.37 19.32 0.38
N THR A 48 -22.59 19.02 0.81
CA THR A 48 -23.10 19.40 2.12
C THR A 48 -23.13 18.15 3.01
N VAL A 49 -22.50 18.24 4.17
CA VAL A 49 -22.30 17.10 5.06
C VAL A 49 -22.63 17.46 6.52
N ALA A 50 -22.92 16.46 7.33
CA ALA A 50 -23.01 16.65 8.77
C ALA A 50 -21.62 16.91 9.36
N PRO A 51 -21.48 17.80 10.35
CA PRO A 51 -20.23 18.04 11.03
C PRO A 51 -19.77 16.78 11.79
N GLY A 52 -18.47 16.49 11.73
CA GLY A 52 -17.86 15.35 12.38
C GLY A 52 -17.05 14.51 11.38
N GLY A 53 -16.38 13.50 11.88
CA GLY A 53 -15.54 12.64 11.06
C GLY A 53 -14.24 13.31 10.57
N LYS A 54 -13.42 12.52 9.88
CA LYS A 54 -12.21 12.98 9.22
C LYS A 54 -12.51 13.32 7.77
N LEU A 55 -11.89 14.37 7.25
CA LEU A 55 -12.11 14.81 5.87
C LEU A 55 -11.87 13.69 4.85
N LEU A 56 -10.84 12.86 5.05
CA LEU A 56 -10.57 11.70 4.21
C LEU A 56 -11.78 10.76 4.09
N THR A 57 -12.39 10.40 5.22
CA THR A 57 -13.57 9.51 5.26
C THR A 57 -14.79 10.18 4.66
N VAL A 58 -15.05 11.44 5.05
CA VAL A 58 -16.19 12.20 4.53
C VAL A 58 -16.13 12.34 3.00
N LEU A 59 -14.96 12.57 2.42
CA LEU A 59 -14.78 12.62 0.97
C LEU A 59 -15.04 11.25 0.33
N ALA A 60 -14.53 10.17 0.93
CA ALA A 60 -14.73 8.81 0.43
C ALA A 60 -16.24 8.41 0.44
N ASP A 61 -16.99 8.79 1.48
CA ASP A 61 -18.44 8.58 1.57
C ASP A 61 -19.21 9.28 0.42
N HIS A 62 -18.61 10.31 -0.18
CA HIS A 62 -19.13 11.03 -1.34
C HIS A 62 -18.41 10.68 -2.65
N GLN A 63 -17.82 9.50 -2.73
CA GLN A 63 -17.13 8.98 -3.93
C GLN A 63 -15.95 9.84 -4.39
N ILE A 64 -15.31 10.58 -3.49
CA ILE A 64 -14.09 11.35 -3.73
C ILE A 64 -12.94 10.66 -2.97
N PHE A 65 -12.16 9.86 -3.69
CA PHE A 65 -11.14 9.02 -3.09
C PHE A 65 -9.78 9.70 -3.12
N ILE A 66 -9.26 10.04 -1.93
CA ILE A 66 -7.93 10.64 -1.75
C ILE A 66 -6.90 9.53 -1.52
N PRO A 67 -5.71 9.58 -2.14
CA PRO A 67 -4.64 8.62 -1.91
C PRO A 67 -4.32 8.48 -0.42
N SER A 68 -4.25 7.24 0.10
CA SER A 68 -3.92 6.99 1.51
C SER A 68 -3.40 5.57 1.73
N ALA A 69 -2.09 5.37 1.61
CA ALA A 69 -1.48 4.05 1.80
C ALA A 69 -1.64 3.51 3.24
N CYS A 70 -1.60 4.38 4.25
CA CYS A 70 -1.77 3.98 5.66
C CYS A 70 -3.23 3.84 6.10
N GLY A 71 -4.21 4.11 5.22
CA GLY A 71 -5.63 4.07 5.55
C GLY A 71 -6.06 5.10 6.60
N GLY A 72 -5.47 6.29 6.57
CA GLY A 72 -5.86 7.38 7.47
C GLY A 72 -5.04 7.47 8.77
N GLY A 73 -4.01 6.65 8.94
CA GLY A 73 -3.14 6.64 10.13
C GLY A 73 -2.21 7.85 10.27
N GLY A 74 -2.09 8.71 9.24
CA GLY A 74 -1.23 9.90 9.27
C GLY A 74 0.26 9.62 9.05
N THR A 75 0.64 8.40 8.68
CA THR A 75 2.05 7.98 8.60
C THR A 75 2.64 7.99 7.19
N CYS A 76 1.82 7.92 6.12
CA CYS A 76 2.33 7.86 4.74
C CYS A 76 2.45 9.24 4.06
N GLY A 77 1.72 10.24 4.56
CA GLY A 77 1.73 11.58 3.97
C GLY A 77 1.07 11.72 2.59
N GLN A 78 0.48 10.66 2.02
CA GLN A 78 -0.10 10.70 0.68
C GLN A 78 -1.43 11.47 0.59
N CYS A 79 -2.21 11.50 1.69
CA CYS A 79 -3.51 12.17 1.72
C CYS A 79 -3.42 13.70 1.81
N LYS A 80 -2.40 14.29 1.21
CA LYS A 80 -2.22 15.75 1.16
C LYS A 80 -3.28 16.38 0.28
N VAL A 81 -3.97 17.37 0.83
CA VAL A 81 -4.92 18.21 0.11
C VAL A 81 -4.65 19.67 0.46
N LYS A 82 -4.98 20.57 -0.44
CA LYS A 82 -4.86 21.99 -0.17
C LYS A 82 -6.22 22.51 0.34
N ILE A 83 -6.20 23.13 1.51
CA ILE A 83 -7.39 23.67 2.20
C ILE A 83 -7.15 25.16 2.44
N PRO A 84 -7.46 26.03 1.47
CA PRO A 84 -7.22 27.46 1.60
C PRO A 84 -8.01 28.11 2.74
N ASP A 85 -9.16 27.55 3.10
CA ASP A 85 -10.00 28.07 4.18
C ASP A 85 -10.65 26.94 4.98
N GLY A 86 -10.79 27.15 6.30
CA GLY A 86 -11.47 26.25 7.22
C GLY A 86 -10.60 25.09 7.76
N GLY A 87 -9.41 24.83 7.21
CA GLY A 87 -8.57 23.68 7.55
C GLY A 87 -7.99 23.65 8.96
N GLY A 88 -8.00 24.78 9.69
CA GLY A 88 -7.42 24.92 11.02
C GLY A 88 -5.90 24.83 11.03
N ASP A 89 -5.31 24.70 12.22
CA ASP A 89 -3.87 24.66 12.41
C ASP A 89 -3.26 23.28 12.11
N ILE A 90 -1.96 23.27 11.70
CA ILE A 90 -1.18 22.04 11.50
C ILE A 90 -1.04 21.29 12.81
N LEU A 91 -1.33 19.99 12.78
CA LEU A 91 -1.15 19.11 13.93
C LEU A 91 0.29 18.56 14.00
N PRO A 92 0.82 18.23 15.19
CA PRO A 92 2.14 17.62 15.33
C PRO A 92 2.33 16.35 14.47
N THR A 93 1.27 15.58 14.25
CA THR A 93 1.27 14.37 13.41
C THR A 93 1.48 14.66 11.92
N GLU A 94 1.25 15.89 11.47
CA GLU A 94 1.39 16.30 10.07
C GLU A 94 2.80 16.83 9.76
N THR A 95 3.57 17.25 10.78
CA THR A 95 4.85 17.97 10.60
C THR A 95 5.94 17.14 9.91
N ALA A 96 5.84 15.81 9.95
CA ALA A 96 6.74 14.92 9.23
C ALA A 96 6.52 14.97 7.69
N HIS A 97 5.34 15.38 7.25
CA HIS A 97 4.92 15.36 5.84
C HIS A 97 4.58 16.73 5.26
N ILE A 98 4.23 17.69 6.13
CA ILE A 98 3.86 19.06 5.76
C ILE A 98 4.93 20.00 6.31
N ASN A 99 5.80 20.51 5.45
CA ASN A 99 6.80 21.49 5.85
C ASN A 99 6.18 22.89 6.04
N LYS A 100 6.96 23.83 6.58
CA LYS A 100 6.48 25.20 6.89
C LYS A 100 5.99 25.98 5.67
N ARG A 101 6.52 25.70 4.47
CA ARG A 101 6.08 26.32 3.22
C ARG A 101 4.71 25.77 2.83
N MET A 102 4.57 24.44 2.77
CA MET A 102 3.31 23.79 2.45
C MET A 102 2.20 24.18 3.43
N ALA A 103 2.51 24.27 4.73
CA ALA A 103 1.54 24.73 5.74
C ALA A 103 1.02 26.16 5.45
N ARG A 104 1.90 27.07 5.03
CA ARG A 104 1.52 28.43 4.63
C ARG A 104 0.69 28.49 3.34
N GLU A 105 0.90 27.52 2.44
CA GLU A 105 0.16 27.37 1.21
C GLU A 105 -1.20 26.65 1.41
N GLY A 106 -1.53 26.26 2.66
CA GLY A 106 -2.79 25.64 3.05
C GLY A 106 -2.83 24.12 2.89
N TYR A 107 -1.68 23.45 2.71
CA TYR A 107 -1.66 21.98 2.64
C TYR A 107 -1.90 21.35 4.01
N ARG A 108 -2.71 20.29 4.02
CA ARG A 108 -3.05 19.47 5.19
C ARG A 108 -3.13 17.98 4.81
N LEU A 109 -3.01 17.12 5.79
CA LEU A 109 -3.36 15.71 5.61
C LEU A 109 -4.87 15.54 5.85
N SER A 110 -5.63 15.15 4.82
CA SER A 110 -7.10 15.01 4.93
C SER A 110 -7.51 14.02 6.02
N CYS A 111 -6.70 13.02 6.31
CA CYS A 111 -6.92 12.07 7.42
C CYS A 111 -6.74 12.69 8.82
N GLN A 112 -6.11 13.85 8.94
CA GLN A 112 -5.91 14.55 10.21
C GLN A 112 -6.91 15.70 10.40
N VAL A 113 -7.51 16.21 9.33
CA VAL A 113 -8.49 17.30 9.38
C VAL A 113 -9.87 16.78 9.81
N GLY A 114 -10.42 17.33 10.87
CA GLY A 114 -11.83 17.09 11.27
C GLY A 114 -12.76 18.05 10.57
N VAL A 115 -13.87 17.57 10.03
CA VAL A 115 -14.90 18.38 9.39
C VAL A 115 -15.78 19.00 10.50
N LYS A 116 -15.52 20.27 10.85
CA LYS A 116 -16.20 20.97 11.94
C LYS A 116 -16.88 22.25 11.50
N GLN A 117 -16.52 22.77 10.35
CA GLN A 117 -16.98 24.02 9.75
C GLN A 117 -16.83 23.93 8.23
N ASP A 118 -17.33 24.92 7.51
CA ASP A 118 -17.15 25.00 6.07
C ASP A 118 -15.66 24.94 5.70
N LEU A 119 -15.35 24.18 4.63
CA LEU A 119 -14.01 24.01 4.13
C LEU A 119 -13.98 24.38 2.63
N ALA A 120 -12.93 25.10 2.24
CA ALA A 120 -12.58 25.24 0.83
C ALA A 120 -11.45 24.25 0.49
N LEU A 121 -11.65 23.42 -0.53
CA LEU A 121 -10.72 22.38 -0.94
C LEU A 121 -10.24 22.66 -2.37
N GLU A 122 -8.92 22.50 -2.61
CA GLU A 122 -8.35 22.43 -3.94
C GLU A 122 -7.81 21.01 -4.16
N LEU A 123 -8.47 20.26 -5.05
CA LEU A 123 -8.16 18.87 -5.37
C LEU A 123 -7.70 18.75 -6.83
N PRO A 124 -6.64 17.96 -7.12
CA PRO A 124 -6.22 17.66 -8.48
C PRO A 124 -7.34 17.01 -9.31
N ALA A 125 -7.33 17.25 -10.61
CA ALA A 125 -8.39 16.73 -11.50
C ALA A 125 -8.42 15.20 -11.56
N GLU A 126 -7.26 14.56 -11.38
CA GLU A 126 -7.07 13.11 -11.42
C GLU A 126 -7.86 12.40 -10.32
N ILE A 127 -8.12 13.07 -9.18
CA ILE A 127 -8.89 12.50 -8.07
C ILE A 127 -10.33 12.17 -8.50
N PHE A 128 -10.91 12.94 -9.41
CA PHE A 128 -12.28 12.71 -9.89
C PHE A 128 -12.39 11.58 -10.92
N ALA A 129 -11.26 11.06 -11.41
CA ALA A 129 -11.21 9.88 -12.27
C ALA A 129 -11.14 8.56 -11.46
N ILE A 130 -10.85 8.64 -10.17
CA ILE A 130 -10.77 7.48 -9.29
C ILE A 130 -12.17 6.90 -9.08
N ARG A 131 -12.28 5.58 -9.22
CA ARG A 131 -13.54 4.84 -9.06
C ARG A 131 -13.40 3.78 -7.98
N GLN A 132 -14.55 3.24 -7.59
CA GLN A 132 -14.64 2.10 -6.68
C GLN A 132 -15.33 0.94 -7.39
N TRP A 133 -14.81 -0.28 -7.20
CA TRP A 133 -15.38 -1.50 -7.74
C TRP A 133 -15.54 -2.55 -6.65
N ARG A 134 -16.58 -3.36 -6.79
CA ARG A 134 -16.76 -4.59 -6.03
C ARG A 134 -16.30 -5.74 -6.92
N CYS A 135 -15.10 -6.23 -6.66
CA CYS A 135 -14.43 -7.27 -7.43
C CYS A 135 -14.67 -8.65 -6.81
N LYS A 136 -14.54 -9.69 -7.61
CA LYS A 136 -14.54 -11.07 -7.12
C LYS A 136 -13.13 -11.61 -7.05
N VAL A 137 -12.83 -12.35 -6.00
CA VAL A 137 -11.59 -13.12 -5.92
C VAL A 137 -11.64 -14.24 -6.97
N ARG A 138 -10.73 -14.17 -7.95
CA ARG A 138 -10.53 -15.21 -8.96
C ARG A 138 -9.63 -16.32 -8.43
N SER A 139 -8.52 -15.95 -7.80
CA SER A 139 -7.56 -16.84 -7.16
C SER A 139 -6.84 -16.13 -6.02
N ASN A 140 -6.38 -16.91 -5.04
CA ASN A 140 -5.58 -16.41 -3.92
C ASN A 140 -4.71 -17.55 -3.40
N HIS A 141 -3.53 -17.73 -3.98
CA HIS A 141 -2.61 -18.83 -3.68
C HIS A 141 -1.22 -18.32 -3.27
N ASN A 142 -0.49 -19.12 -2.51
CA ASN A 142 0.87 -18.77 -2.16
C ASN A 142 1.77 -18.83 -3.42
N CYS A 143 2.54 -17.77 -3.63
CA CYS A 143 3.63 -17.75 -4.59
C CYS A 143 5.01 -17.78 -3.89
N ALA A 144 5.02 -17.62 -2.55
CA ALA A 144 6.16 -17.83 -1.68
C ALA A 144 5.63 -18.14 -0.26
N THR A 145 6.49 -18.55 0.65
CA THR A 145 6.11 -19.01 2.01
C THR A 145 5.16 -18.03 2.71
N PHE A 146 5.41 -16.73 2.56
CA PHE A 146 4.65 -15.68 3.25
C PHE A 146 4.01 -14.68 2.30
N ILE A 147 3.92 -14.99 1.00
CA ILE A 147 3.36 -14.11 -0.01
C ILE A 147 2.31 -14.88 -0.81
N LYS A 148 1.13 -14.28 -0.92
CA LYS A 148 0.08 -14.74 -1.82
C LYS A 148 -0.01 -13.84 -3.05
N GLU A 149 -0.27 -14.47 -4.19
CA GLU A 149 -0.81 -13.82 -5.37
C GLU A 149 -2.33 -13.79 -5.24
N LEU A 150 -2.88 -12.59 -5.09
CA LEU A 150 -4.31 -12.35 -5.13
C LEU A 150 -4.68 -11.81 -6.51
N VAL A 151 -5.55 -12.50 -7.22
CA VAL A 151 -6.15 -12.03 -8.47
C VAL A 151 -7.62 -11.70 -8.24
N LEU A 152 -7.96 -10.45 -8.45
CA LEU A 152 -9.31 -9.92 -8.40
C LEU A 152 -9.84 -9.74 -9.81
N GLU A 153 -11.07 -10.12 -10.05
CA GLU A 153 -11.81 -9.94 -11.31
C GLU A 153 -12.71 -8.71 -11.18
N LEU A 154 -12.57 -7.77 -12.10
CA LEU A 154 -13.44 -6.60 -12.18
C LEU A 154 -14.86 -7.00 -12.62
N PRO A 155 -15.89 -6.22 -12.28
CA PRO A 155 -17.25 -6.46 -12.81
C PRO A 155 -17.27 -6.50 -14.34
N ALA A 156 -18.15 -7.31 -14.88
CA ALA A 156 -18.25 -7.50 -16.33
C ALA A 156 -18.43 -6.18 -17.10
N GLY A 157 -17.56 -5.93 -18.06
CA GLY A 157 -17.55 -4.71 -18.86
C GLY A 157 -16.83 -3.50 -18.23
N GLU A 158 -16.32 -3.64 -17.00
CA GLU A 158 -15.50 -2.62 -16.36
C GLU A 158 -14.02 -2.82 -16.67
N GLU A 159 -13.31 -1.73 -16.81
CA GLU A 159 -11.86 -1.71 -16.99
C GLU A 159 -11.24 -0.72 -16.00
N LEU A 160 -10.06 -1.08 -15.49
CA LEU A 160 -9.20 -0.21 -14.71
C LEU A 160 -8.08 0.31 -15.63
N ASP A 161 -8.18 1.57 -16.03
CA ASP A 161 -7.13 2.23 -16.80
C ASP A 161 -6.08 2.80 -15.84
N PHE A 162 -4.85 2.29 -15.91
CA PHE A 162 -3.77 2.68 -15.01
C PHE A 162 -2.41 2.70 -15.72
N ARG A 163 -1.45 3.36 -15.08
CA ARG A 163 -0.03 3.31 -15.48
C ARG A 163 0.69 2.24 -14.66
N ALA A 164 1.62 1.51 -15.26
CA ALA A 164 2.48 0.56 -14.56
C ALA A 164 3.19 1.23 -13.37
N GLY A 165 3.28 0.54 -12.25
CA GLY A 165 3.71 1.08 -10.97
C GLY A 165 2.58 1.72 -10.14
N GLY A 166 1.36 1.76 -10.68
CA GLY A 166 0.18 2.20 -9.96
C GLY A 166 -0.27 1.19 -8.89
N TYR A 167 -1.11 1.66 -7.96
CA TYR A 167 -1.67 0.87 -6.88
C TYR A 167 -3.18 1.05 -6.77
N ILE A 168 -3.83 0.12 -6.08
CA ILE A 168 -5.22 0.23 -5.65
C ILE A 168 -5.29 0.29 -4.11
N GLN A 169 -6.42 0.76 -3.59
CA GLN A 169 -6.75 0.62 -2.18
C GLN A 169 -7.79 -0.51 -2.03
N ILE A 170 -7.54 -1.42 -1.09
CA ILE A 170 -8.49 -2.44 -0.67
C ILE A 170 -9.17 -2.00 0.61
N GLU A 171 -10.50 -2.14 0.64
CA GLU A 171 -11.32 -1.97 1.82
C GLU A 171 -11.68 -3.35 2.40
N ALA A 172 -11.44 -3.52 3.71
CA ALA A 172 -11.87 -4.69 4.45
C ALA A 172 -12.93 -4.28 5.49
N PRO A 173 -14.08 -4.97 5.55
CA PRO A 173 -15.09 -4.74 6.58
C PRO A 173 -14.57 -5.17 7.96
N PRO A 174 -15.31 -4.89 9.05
CA PRO A 174 -15.04 -5.52 10.33
C PRO A 174 -15.00 -7.05 10.20
N HIS A 175 -13.95 -7.68 10.72
CA HIS A 175 -13.75 -9.11 10.55
C HIS A 175 -12.91 -9.73 11.66
N VAL A 176 -12.97 -11.04 11.76
CA VAL A 176 -12.09 -11.86 12.58
C VAL A 176 -11.49 -12.94 11.69
N VAL A 177 -10.17 -13.03 11.69
CA VAL A 177 -9.43 -14.04 10.94
C VAL A 177 -8.57 -14.84 11.88
N GLU A 178 -8.79 -16.16 11.94
CA GLU A 178 -7.93 -17.12 12.62
C GLU A 178 -6.91 -17.66 11.62
N TYR A 179 -5.61 -17.56 11.90
CA TYR A 179 -4.58 -18.03 10.97
C TYR A 179 -4.67 -19.51 10.64
N LYS A 180 -5.15 -20.33 11.60
CA LYS A 180 -5.40 -21.78 11.38
C LYS A 180 -6.44 -22.08 10.30
N GLU A 181 -7.26 -21.10 9.88
CA GLU A 181 -8.29 -21.22 8.86
C GLU A 181 -7.84 -20.71 7.48
N MET A 182 -6.62 -20.14 7.43
CA MET A 182 -6.01 -19.70 6.17
C MET A 182 -5.64 -20.92 5.32
N ASP A 183 -5.93 -20.83 4.04
CA ASP A 183 -5.50 -21.84 3.07
C ASP A 183 -4.05 -21.57 2.67
N ILE A 184 -3.15 -22.44 3.12
CA ILE A 184 -1.71 -22.37 2.84
C ILE A 184 -1.33 -23.68 2.15
N GLU A 185 -0.68 -23.59 0.99
CA GLU A 185 -0.25 -24.74 0.22
C GLU A 185 0.74 -25.61 1.01
N GLU A 186 0.66 -26.93 0.81
CA GLU A 186 1.35 -27.94 1.60
C GLU A 186 2.88 -27.70 1.67
N GLU A 187 3.47 -27.25 0.56
CA GLU A 187 4.90 -26.98 0.46
C GLU A 187 5.40 -25.87 1.41
N TYR A 188 4.51 -24.96 1.85
CA TYR A 188 4.86 -23.84 2.74
C TYR A 188 4.50 -24.08 4.20
N ARG A 189 3.69 -25.10 4.51
CA ARG A 189 3.17 -25.34 5.88
C ARG A 189 4.24 -25.60 6.92
N ALA A 190 5.31 -26.31 6.54
CA ALA A 190 6.41 -26.60 7.48
C ALA A 190 7.06 -25.33 8.06
N ASP A 191 7.15 -24.26 7.29
CA ASP A 191 7.65 -22.97 7.79
C ASP A 191 6.64 -22.27 8.71
N TRP A 192 5.35 -22.38 8.41
CA TRP A 192 4.29 -21.86 9.27
C TRP A 192 4.23 -22.60 10.59
N ASP A 193 4.40 -23.93 10.61
CA ASP A 193 4.50 -24.77 11.81
C ASP A 193 5.74 -24.37 12.63
N ARG A 194 6.90 -24.28 12.00
CA ARG A 194 8.16 -23.90 12.67
C ARG A 194 8.09 -22.55 13.34
N MET A 195 7.38 -21.59 12.74
CA MET A 195 7.19 -20.23 13.27
C MET A 195 5.96 -20.10 14.17
N ASP A 196 5.21 -21.20 14.39
CA ASP A 196 3.99 -21.23 15.17
C ASP A 196 2.98 -20.13 14.79
N LEU A 197 2.81 -19.92 13.47
CA LEU A 197 1.96 -18.83 12.95
C LEU A 197 0.46 -19.13 13.12
N TRP A 198 0.06 -20.38 13.20
CA TRP A 198 -1.33 -20.80 13.33
C TRP A 198 -2.02 -20.30 14.60
N ARG A 199 -1.26 -19.92 15.63
CA ARG A 199 -1.78 -19.37 16.88
C ARG A 199 -2.35 -17.97 16.77
N TYR A 200 -2.00 -17.23 15.73
CA TYR A 200 -2.38 -15.83 15.62
C TYR A 200 -3.84 -15.65 15.19
N ARG A 201 -4.38 -14.52 15.63
CA ARG A 201 -5.74 -14.08 15.34
C ARG A 201 -5.74 -12.58 15.05
N SER A 202 -6.32 -12.19 13.92
CA SER A 202 -6.56 -10.79 13.58
C SER A 202 -8.01 -10.41 13.89
N VAL A 203 -8.20 -9.31 14.62
CA VAL A 203 -9.54 -8.77 14.96
C VAL A 203 -9.62 -7.32 14.52
N VAL A 204 -10.55 -7.04 13.63
CA VAL A 204 -10.80 -5.72 13.09
C VAL A 204 -12.24 -5.34 13.40
N LYS A 205 -12.44 -4.25 14.14
CA LYS A 205 -13.76 -3.80 14.64
C LYS A 205 -14.42 -2.75 13.76
N GLU A 206 -13.64 -2.02 12.97
CA GLU A 206 -14.08 -0.96 12.07
C GLU A 206 -13.53 -1.22 10.67
N PRO A 207 -14.18 -0.77 9.60
CA PRO A 207 -13.62 -0.91 8.26
C PRO A 207 -12.21 -0.34 8.17
N ILE A 208 -11.33 -1.02 7.46
CA ILE A 208 -9.95 -0.58 7.21
C ILE A 208 -9.66 -0.55 5.72
N MET A 209 -8.77 0.35 5.32
CA MET A 209 -8.31 0.49 3.93
C MET A 209 -6.79 0.48 3.89
N ARG A 210 -6.20 -0.20 2.88
CA ARG A 210 -4.74 -0.19 2.65
C ARG A 210 -4.45 -0.23 1.16
N ALA A 211 -3.33 0.39 0.78
CA ALA A 211 -2.81 0.41 -0.57
C ALA A 211 -2.00 -0.84 -0.89
N TYR A 212 -2.13 -1.31 -2.14
CA TYR A 212 -1.35 -2.42 -2.70
C TYR A 212 -1.01 -2.13 -4.15
N SER A 213 0.29 -2.19 -4.49
CA SER A 213 0.78 -2.01 -5.85
C SER A 213 0.36 -3.18 -6.73
N MET A 214 -0.06 -2.86 -7.94
CA MET A 214 -0.51 -3.86 -8.91
C MET A 214 0.68 -4.59 -9.53
N ALA A 215 0.57 -5.91 -9.64
CA ALA A 215 1.55 -6.77 -10.28
C ALA A 215 1.22 -7.02 -11.77
N ASN A 216 -0.07 -6.91 -12.16
CA ASN A 216 -0.45 -6.91 -13.56
C ASN A 216 -0.01 -5.60 -14.23
N TYR A 217 0.25 -5.65 -15.54
CA TYR A 217 0.49 -4.45 -16.35
C TYR A 217 -0.77 -4.06 -17.13
N PRO A 218 -0.86 -2.83 -17.69
CA PRO A 218 -2.10 -2.31 -18.26
C PRO A 218 -2.78 -3.13 -19.36
N GLN A 219 -2.06 -4.04 -20.04
CA GLN A 219 -2.65 -4.93 -21.03
C GLN A 219 -3.31 -6.19 -20.45
N GLU A 220 -3.02 -6.55 -19.20
CA GLU A 220 -3.70 -7.63 -18.47
C GLU A 220 -5.05 -7.09 -17.93
N ARG A 221 -6.01 -6.91 -18.83
CA ARG A 221 -7.28 -6.23 -18.57
C ARG A 221 -8.28 -7.09 -17.80
N GLY A 222 -9.25 -6.42 -17.16
CA GLY A 222 -10.34 -7.07 -16.43
C GLY A 222 -9.94 -7.68 -15.09
N ILE A 223 -8.68 -7.56 -14.71
CA ILE A 223 -8.15 -8.07 -13.45
C ILE A 223 -7.30 -7.04 -12.72
N VAL A 224 -7.17 -7.25 -11.41
CA VAL A 224 -6.14 -6.65 -10.54
C VAL A 224 -5.38 -7.79 -9.89
N MET A 225 -4.06 -7.82 -10.08
CA MET A 225 -3.16 -8.83 -9.52
C MET A 225 -2.24 -8.18 -8.49
N LEU A 226 -2.15 -8.77 -7.32
CA LEU A 226 -1.39 -8.26 -6.19
C LEU A 226 -0.47 -9.35 -5.62
N ASN A 227 0.72 -8.96 -5.15
CA ASN A 227 1.56 -9.83 -4.34
C ASN A 227 1.54 -9.33 -2.89
N VAL A 228 0.87 -10.06 -2.02
CA VAL A 228 0.62 -9.63 -0.65
C VAL A 228 1.38 -10.49 0.33
N ARG A 229 2.25 -9.86 1.12
CA ARG A 229 2.95 -10.53 2.21
C ARG A 229 2.13 -10.49 3.49
N VAL A 230 1.95 -11.65 4.14
CA VAL A 230 1.39 -11.69 5.50
C VAL A 230 2.36 -11.04 6.49
N SER A 231 1.81 -10.30 7.44
CA SER A 231 2.60 -9.59 8.46
C SER A 231 2.28 -10.17 9.84
N PRO A 232 2.94 -11.24 10.28
CA PRO A 232 2.82 -11.72 11.65
C PRO A 232 3.48 -10.72 12.61
N PRO A 233 3.19 -10.80 13.93
CA PRO A 233 3.88 -9.99 14.93
C PRO A 233 5.40 -10.16 14.83
N PRO A 234 6.18 -9.09 15.03
CA PRO A 234 7.63 -9.20 15.05
C PRO A 234 8.08 -10.11 16.21
N PRO A 235 9.14 -10.91 16.05
CA PRO A 235 9.66 -11.75 17.11
C PRO A 235 10.02 -10.99 18.41
N SER A 236 10.40 -9.73 18.27
CA SER A 236 10.70 -8.83 19.41
C SER A 236 9.46 -8.40 20.20
N VAL A 237 8.25 -8.49 19.60
CA VAL A 237 6.98 -8.11 20.23
C VAL A 237 5.90 -9.14 19.83
N PRO A 238 5.99 -10.38 20.34
CA PRO A 238 5.12 -11.49 19.89
C PRO A 238 3.64 -11.30 20.24
N ASP A 239 3.33 -10.44 21.20
CA ASP A 239 1.97 -10.11 21.63
C ASP A 239 1.35 -8.94 20.82
N ALA A 240 2.09 -8.35 19.90
CA ALA A 240 1.53 -7.34 19.00
C ALA A 240 0.43 -7.98 18.10
N PRO A 241 -0.58 -7.21 17.70
CA PRO A 241 -1.56 -7.73 16.73
C PRO A 241 -0.89 -7.99 15.38
N PRO A 242 -1.26 -9.06 14.67
CA PRO A 242 -0.83 -9.28 13.30
C PRO A 242 -1.38 -8.21 12.35
N GLY A 243 -0.76 -8.09 11.18
CA GLY A 243 -1.19 -7.15 10.16
C GLY A 243 -2.64 -7.39 9.72
N GLN A 244 -3.50 -6.42 9.97
CA GLN A 244 -4.94 -6.54 9.82
C GLN A 244 -5.37 -6.84 8.37
N MET A 245 -4.93 -6.01 7.43
CA MET A 245 -5.30 -6.16 6.02
C MET A 245 -4.65 -7.38 5.37
N SER A 246 -3.38 -7.65 5.64
CA SER A 246 -2.72 -8.84 5.11
C SER A 246 -3.34 -10.14 5.64
N SER A 247 -3.80 -10.17 6.90
CA SER A 247 -4.58 -11.29 7.45
C SER A 247 -5.91 -11.46 6.73
N PHE A 248 -6.64 -10.37 6.48
CA PHE A 248 -7.89 -10.40 5.70
C PHE A 248 -7.64 -10.98 4.31
N ILE A 249 -6.65 -10.47 3.58
CA ILE A 249 -6.32 -10.93 2.23
C ILE A 249 -5.96 -12.42 2.24
N PHE A 250 -5.17 -12.89 3.21
CA PHE A 250 -4.80 -14.30 3.31
C PHE A 250 -5.98 -15.24 3.59
N SER A 251 -7.06 -14.72 4.17
CA SER A 251 -8.29 -15.49 4.43
C SER A 251 -9.26 -15.57 3.26
N LEU A 252 -9.09 -14.73 2.22
CA LEU A 252 -9.97 -14.67 1.07
C LEU A 252 -9.91 -15.97 0.24
N LYS A 253 -11.07 -16.36 -0.27
CA LYS A 253 -11.24 -17.55 -1.12
C LYS A 253 -11.83 -17.18 -2.49
N PRO A 254 -11.58 -17.97 -3.53
CA PRO A 254 -12.22 -17.77 -4.82
C PRO A 254 -13.73 -17.62 -4.69
N GLY A 255 -14.27 -16.56 -5.30
CA GLY A 255 -15.69 -16.19 -5.24
C GLY A 255 -16.03 -15.13 -4.18
N ASP A 256 -15.17 -14.86 -3.20
CA ASP A 256 -15.38 -13.78 -2.24
C ASP A 256 -15.40 -12.41 -2.94
N GLU A 257 -16.11 -11.47 -2.35
CA GLU A 257 -16.18 -10.10 -2.85
C GLU A 257 -15.24 -9.18 -2.08
N VAL A 258 -14.54 -8.33 -2.82
CA VAL A 258 -13.60 -7.35 -2.27
C VAL A 258 -13.86 -5.98 -2.89
N THR A 259 -13.98 -4.95 -2.07
CA THR A 259 -14.10 -3.57 -2.53
C THR A 259 -12.72 -2.97 -2.75
N ILE A 260 -12.48 -2.43 -3.93
CA ILE A 260 -11.25 -1.71 -4.27
C ILE A 260 -11.57 -0.33 -4.79
N SER A 261 -10.66 0.62 -4.62
CA SER A 261 -10.68 1.92 -5.28
C SER A 261 -9.35 2.21 -5.95
N GLY A 262 -9.38 2.98 -7.03
CA GLY A 262 -8.18 3.33 -7.79
C GLY A 262 -8.49 3.90 -9.18
N PRO A 263 -7.47 4.01 -10.07
CA PRO A 263 -6.05 3.77 -9.77
C PRO A 263 -5.42 4.95 -9.03
N PHE A 264 -4.37 4.65 -8.27
CA PHE A 264 -3.50 5.64 -7.65
C PHE A 264 -2.04 5.38 -8.05
N GLY A 265 -1.14 6.33 -7.82
CA GLY A 265 0.29 6.05 -7.98
C GLY A 265 1.13 7.29 -8.15
N GLU A 266 2.40 7.13 -7.79
CA GLU A 266 3.48 8.11 -8.01
C GLU A 266 4.77 7.43 -8.50
N PHE A 267 4.85 6.10 -8.36
CA PHE A 267 5.99 5.29 -8.75
C PHE A 267 5.92 4.93 -10.23
N PHE A 268 6.11 5.92 -11.10
CA PHE A 268 6.04 5.74 -12.55
C PHE A 268 7.41 5.78 -13.20
N ALA A 269 7.57 5.01 -14.27
CA ALA A 269 8.76 5.08 -15.11
C ALA A 269 8.88 6.47 -15.75
N LYS A 270 10.10 7.01 -15.75
CA LYS A 270 10.42 8.26 -16.44
C LYS A 270 10.40 8.07 -17.95
N GLU A 271 10.01 9.11 -18.66
CA GLU A 271 9.99 9.13 -20.12
C GLU A 271 11.32 9.66 -20.68
N THR A 272 12.38 8.89 -20.51
CA THR A 272 13.74 9.19 -20.96
C THR A 272 14.29 8.07 -21.84
N GLY A 273 15.52 8.22 -22.33
CA GLY A 273 16.26 7.17 -23.02
C GLY A 273 17.29 6.42 -22.14
N ALA A 274 17.38 6.76 -20.85
CA ALA A 274 18.34 6.17 -19.94
C ALA A 274 18.10 4.67 -19.70
N GLU A 275 19.15 3.94 -19.35
CA GLU A 275 19.03 2.55 -18.93
C GLU A 275 18.19 2.43 -17.67
N MET A 276 17.33 1.41 -17.62
CA MET A 276 16.46 1.13 -16.46
C MET A 276 17.01 -0.05 -15.67
N ILE A 277 17.29 0.17 -14.39
CA ILE A 277 17.76 -0.90 -13.48
C ILE A 277 16.71 -1.09 -12.38
N PHE A 278 16.04 -2.23 -12.45
CA PHE A 278 15.06 -2.63 -11.45
C PHE A 278 15.71 -3.48 -10.37
N ILE A 279 15.44 -3.18 -9.09
CA ILE A 279 15.98 -3.94 -7.95
C ILE A 279 14.83 -4.27 -7.01
N GLY A 280 14.58 -5.58 -6.84
CA GLY A 280 13.42 -6.05 -6.09
C GLY A 280 13.71 -7.15 -5.08
N GLY A 281 12.73 -7.36 -4.17
CA GLY A 281 12.73 -8.47 -3.23
C GLY A 281 11.37 -8.67 -2.58
N GLY A 282 10.98 -9.93 -2.37
CA GLY A 282 9.69 -10.27 -1.77
C GLY A 282 8.51 -9.67 -2.54
N ALA A 283 7.52 -9.13 -1.82
CA ALA A 283 6.33 -8.51 -2.42
C ALA A 283 6.61 -7.26 -3.27
N GLY A 284 7.83 -6.70 -3.21
CA GLY A 284 8.27 -5.65 -4.12
C GLY A 284 8.33 -6.08 -5.60
N MET A 285 8.18 -7.36 -5.86
CA MET A 285 7.95 -7.92 -7.19
C MET A 285 6.76 -7.26 -7.90
N ALA A 286 5.68 -6.94 -7.19
CA ALA A 286 4.42 -6.47 -7.78
C ALA A 286 4.61 -5.26 -8.72
N PRO A 287 5.03 -4.07 -8.26
CA PRO A 287 5.18 -2.92 -9.15
C PRO A 287 6.28 -3.11 -10.19
N LEU A 288 7.33 -3.87 -9.85
CA LEU A 288 8.46 -4.10 -10.77
C LEU A 288 8.06 -5.01 -11.93
N ARG A 289 7.27 -6.07 -11.68
CA ARG A 289 6.69 -6.90 -12.75
C ARG A 289 5.82 -6.04 -13.67
N SER A 290 4.93 -5.24 -13.08
CA SER A 290 4.07 -4.33 -13.83
C SER A 290 4.88 -3.42 -14.77
N HIS A 291 5.92 -2.77 -14.26
CA HIS A 291 6.79 -1.91 -15.05
C HIS A 291 7.51 -2.63 -16.19
N ILE A 292 8.18 -3.74 -15.88
CA ILE A 292 9.01 -4.46 -16.86
C ILE A 292 8.15 -5.02 -17.98
N PHE A 293 7.01 -5.62 -17.63
CA PHE A 293 6.08 -6.15 -18.63
C PHE A 293 5.47 -5.03 -19.48
N ASP A 294 5.16 -3.91 -18.88
CA ASP A 294 4.66 -2.74 -19.59
C ASP A 294 5.68 -2.18 -20.59
N GLN A 295 6.92 -2.00 -20.15
CA GLN A 295 8.01 -1.50 -20.99
C GLN A 295 8.28 -2.43 -22.18
N LEU A 296 8.32 -3.74 -21.96
CA LEU A 296 8.72 -4.69 -23.00
C LEU A 296 7.54 -5.12 -23.89
N LYS A 297 6.37 -5.45 -23.30
CA LYS A 297 5.24 -6.03 -24.05
C LYS A 297 4.28 -5.00 -24.65
N ARG A 298 4.02 -3.88 -23.94
CA ARG A 298 3.07 -2.86 -24.41
C ARG A 298 3.75 -1.68 -25.08
N LEU A 299 4.79 -1.12 -24.45
CA LEU A 299 5.49 0.07 -24.95
C LEU A 299 6.59 -0.27 -25.95
N HIS A 300 7.00 -1.54 -26.04
CA HIS A 300 8.08 -2.01 -26.93
C HIS A 300 9.34 -1.13 -26.79
N SER A 301 9.70 -0.81 -25.55
CA SER A 301 10.82 0.05 -25.21
C SER A 301 12.12 -0.53 -25.75
N SER A 302 12.92 0.30 -26.43
CA SER A 302 14.27 -0.04 -26.88
C SER A 302 15.34 0.24 -25.81
N ARG A 303 14.95 0.77 -24.64
CA ARG A 303 15.86 1.03 -23.54
C ARG A 303 16.46 -0.27 -23.04
N LYS A 304 17.71 -0.23 -22.62
CA LYS A 304 18.31 -1.35 -21.90
C LYS A 304 17.66 -1.47 -20.53
N ILE A 305 17.24 -2.67 -20.15
CA ILE A 305 16.52 -2.97 -18.92
C ILE A 305 17.20 -4.14 -18.22
N ALA A 306 17.57 -3.96 -16.96
CA ALA A 306 18.10 -5.01 -16.12
C ALA A 306 17.24 -5.18 -14.87
N PHE A 307 16.87 -6.41 -14.53
CA PHE A 307 16.13 -6.72 -13.31
C PHE A 307 16.94 -7.62 -12.38
N TRP A 308 17.23 -7.11 -11.20
CA TRP A 308 17.94 -7.78 -10.13
C TRP A 308 16.98 -8.10 -8.99
N TYR A 309 16.70 -9.39 -8.79
CA TYR A 309 15.77 -9.82 -7.75
C TYR A 309 16.47 -10.64 -6.68
N GLY A 310 16.30 -10.22 -5.41
CA GLY A 310 16.81 -10.91 -4.24
C GLY A 310 15.73 -11.76 -3.58
N ALA A 311 15.98 -13.06 -3.42
CA ALA A 311 15.16 -13.97 -2.64
C ALA A 311 16.03 -14.68 -1.59
N ARG A 312 15.41 -15.37 -0.61
CA ARG A 312 16.16 -16.19 0.33
C ARG A 312 16.60 -17.50 -0.31
N SER A 313 15.67 -18.24 -0.90
CA SER A 313 15.84 -19.52 -1.56
C SER A 313 14.99 -19.56 -2.83
N LEU A 314 15.09 -20.62 -3.65
CA LEU A 314 14.25 -20.76 -4.83
C LEU A 314 12.75 -20.77 -4.50
N ARG A 315 12.37 -21.37 -3.37
CA ARG A 315 10.97 -21.40 -2.91
C ARG A 315 10.40 -20.01 -2.62
N GLU A 316 11.26 -19.02 -2.37
CA GLU A 316 10.86 -17.62 -2.15
C GLU A 316 10.93 -16.76 -3.42
N ALA A 317 11.38 -17.34 -4.54
CA ALA A 317 11.43 -16.68 -5.84
C ALA A 317 10.21 -17.10 -6.68
N PHE A 318 9.46 -16.15 -7.19
CA PHE A 318 8.27 -16.41 -8.00
C PHE A 318 8.31 -15.61 -9.31
N TYR A 319 7.55 -16.02 -10.31
CA TYR A 319 7.57 -15.55 -11.70
C TYR A 319 8.92 -15.76 -12.41
N VAL A 320 9.77 -16.64 -11.90
CA VAL A 320 11.10 -16.89 -12.48
C VAL A 320 10.99 -17.28 -13.95
N GLU A 321 10.15 -18.25 -14.28
CA GLU A 321 9.92 -18.72 -15.64
C GLU A 321 9.41 -17.60 -16.58
N GLU A 322 8.56 -16.68 -16.06
CA GLU A 322 8.06 -15.56 -16.83
C GLU A 322 9.18 -14.57 -17.20
N PHE A 323 10.09 -14.28 -16.25
CA PHE A 323 11.22 -13.40 -16.50
C PHE A 323 12.32 -14.04 -17.34
N GLU A 324 12.57 -15.35 -17.20
CA GLU A 324 13.45 -16.12 -18.08
C GLU A 324 12.94 -16.11 -19.53
N ALA A 325 11.65 -16.37 -19.72
CA ALA A 325 11.01 -16.31 -21.03
C ALA A 325 11.08 -14.89 -21.63
N LEU A 326 10.91 -13.86 -20.78
CA LEU A 326 10.98 -12.47 -21.21
C LEU A 326 12.43 -12.10 -21.62
N ALA A 327 13.43 -12.54 -20.89
CA ALA A 327 14.84 -12.34 -21.23
C ALA A 327 15.25 -13.08 -22.51
N ALA A 328 14.69 -14.26 -22.74
CA ALA A 328 14.92 -15.00 -23.99
C ALA A 328 14.25 -14.33 -25.22
N ALA A 329 13.18 -13.56 -25.02
CA ALA A 329 12.42 -12.91 -26.09
C ALA A 329 12.88 -11.48 -26.40
N HIS A 330 13.65 -10.82 -25.52
CA HIS A 330 14.03 -9.42 -25.65
C HIS A 330 15.52 -9.21 -25.39
N ASP A 331 16.30 -8.96 -26.44
CA ASP A 331 17.77 -8.76 -26.36
C ASP A 331 18.18 -7.56 -25.49
N ASN A 332 17.28 -6.61 -25.25
CA ASN A 332 17.49 -5.44 -24.41
C ASN A 332 17.09 -5.65 -22.94
N PHE A 333 16.69 -6.86 -22.54
CA PHE A 333 16.31 -7.20 -21.18
C PHE A 333 17.21 -8.28 -20.58
N SER A 334 17.63 -8.10 -19.33
CA SER A 334 18.37 -9.10 -18.56
C SER A 334 17.71 -9.35 -17.20
N TRP A 335 17.61 -10.63 -16.81
CA TRP A 335 17.07 -11.11 -15.55
C TRP A 335 18.16 -11.73 -14.69
N HIS A 336 18.24 -11.31 -13.42
CA HIS A 336 19.24 -11.76 -12.47
C HIS A 336 18.61 -12.11 -11.12
N LEU A 337 18.61 -13.40 -10.79
CA LEU A 337 18.16 -13.89 -9.49
C LEU A 337 19.36 -14.10 -8.57
N VAL A 338 19.27 -13.55 -7.35
CA VAL A 338 20.30 -13.70 -6.31
C VAL A 338 19.67 -14.32 -5.07
N LEU A 339 20.19 -15.44 -4.59
CA LEU A 339 19.69 -16.09 -3.38
C LEU A 339 20.60 -15.80 -2.19
N SER A 340 20.01 -15.30 -1.10
CA SER A 340 20.77 -14.96 0.11
C SER A 340 21.02 -16.16 1.03
N ASP A 341 20.18 -17.18 0.95
CA ASP A 341 20.19 -18.37 1.82
C ASP A 341 19.62 -19.58 1.03
N PRO A 342 20.29 -19.98 -0.08
CA PRO A 342 19.82 -21.12 -0.87
C PRO A 342 19.86 -22.41 -0.03
N GLN A 343 18.80 -23.20 -0.15
CA GLN A 343 18.70 -24.46 0.56
C GLN A 343 19.38 -25.60 -0.25
N PRO A 344 19.81 -26.67 0.40
CA PRO A 344 20.44 -27.79 -0.32
C PRO A 344 19.59 -28.38 -1.45
N GLU A 345 18.28 -28.42 -1.26
CA GLU A 345 17.29 -28.90 -2.24
C GLU A 345 17.14 -28.00 -3.45
N ASP A 346 17.50 -26.72 -3.35
CA ASP A 346 17.47 -25.77 -4.47
C ASP A 346 18.46 -26.16 -5.58
N ASN A 347 19.52 -26.94 -5.28
CA ASN A 347 20.61 -27.25 -6.19
C ASN A 347 21.14 -26.00 -6.92
N TRP A 348 21.15 -24.86 -6.23
CA TRP A 348 21.45 -23.56 -6.77
C TRP A 348 22.92 -23.40 -7.16
N SER A 349 23.17 -23.04 -8.41
CA SER A 349 24.53 -22.77 -8.94
C SER A 349 24.73 -21.29 -9.32
N GLY A 350 23.71 -20.45 -9.12
CA GLY A 350 23.74 -19.02 -9.45
C GLY A 350 24.36 -18.16 -8.35
N ALA A 351 24.04 -16.87 -8.38
CA ALA A 351 24.54 -15.87 -7.44
C ALA A 351 24.06 -16.12 -6.00
N VAL A 352 24.98 -16.07 -5.02
CA VAL A 352 24.68 -16.28 -3.60
C VAL A 352 25.11 -15.05 -2.79
N GLY A 353 24.19 -14.48 -2.04
CA GLY A 353 24.38 -13.31 -1.18
C GLY A 353 23.29 -12.26 -1.33
N PHE A 354 23.59 -11.02 -0.95
CA PHE A 354 22.62 -9.93 -1.08
C PHE A 354 22.67 -9.31 -2.48
N VAL A 355 21.50 -9.01 -3.03
CA VAL A 355 21.32 -8.52 -4.40
C VAL A 355 22.16 -7.28 -4.72
N HIS A 356 22.28 -6.33 -3.78
CA HIS A 356 23.07 -5.11 -4.00
C HIS A 356 24.58 -5.37 -4.15
N HIS A 357 25.12 -6.36 -3.44
CA HIS A 357 26.53 -6.74 -3.60
C HIS A 357 26.81 -7.33 -4.98
N PHE A 358 25.90 -8.17 -5.47
CA PHE A 358 26.04 -8.77 -6.80
C PHE A 358 25.84 -7.74 -7.91
N LEU A 359 24.83 -6.89 -7.79
CA LEU A 359 24.60 -5.77 -8.71
C LEU A 359 25.86 -4.90 -8.81
N LEU A 360 26.45 -4.52 -7.66
CA LEU A 360 27.67 -3.72 -7.64
C LEU A 360 28.84 -4.44 -8.32
N SER A 361 29.13 -5.67 -7.87
CA SER A 361 30.37 -6.37 -8.27
C SER A 361 30.36 -6.91 -9.70
N SER A 362 29.18 -7.30 -10.21
CA SER A 362 29.06 -7.94 -11.53
C SER A 362 28.51 -7.03 -12.62
N TYR A 363 28.01 -5.83 -12.26
CA TYR A 363 27.42 -4.94 -13.23
C TYR A 363 27.85 -3.46 -13.07
N LEU A 364 27.56 -2.83 -11.93
CA LEU A 364 27.76 -1.38 -11.77
C LEU A 364 29.23 -0.98 -11.67
N LYS A 365 30.09 -1.85 -11.13
CA LYS A 365 31.54 -1.55 -10.98
C LYS A 365 32.23 -1.27 -12.32
N ASP A 366 31.83 -1.99 -13.37
CA ASP A 366 32.39 -1.88 -14.70
C ASP A 366 31.47 -1.13 -15.68
N HIS A 367 30.36 -0.56 -15.16
CA HIS A 367 29.43 0.22 -15.95
C HIS A 367 30.03 1.59 -16.28
N PRO A 368 29.98 2.06 -17.55
CA PRO A 368 30.65 3.30 -17.97
C PRO A 368 30.11 4.57 -17.33
N ALA A 369 28.82 4.58 -16.98
CA ALA A 369 28.11 5.73 -16.40
C ALA A 369 26.94 5.25 -15.54
N PRO A 370 27.16 4.68 -14.34
CA PRO A 370 26.09 4.22 -13.47
C PRO A 370 25.22 5.39 -12.97
N GLU A 371 25.76 6.59 -12.86
CA GLU A 371 25.08 7.83 -12.47
C GLU A 371 24.00 8.27 -13.46
N ASP A 372 24.11 7.89 -14.73
CA ASP A 372 23.16 8.23 -15.80
C ASP A 372 22.00 7.22 -15.93
N CYS A 373 22.04 6.13 -15.17
CA CYS A 373 20.96 5.14 -15.15
C CYS A 373 19.79 5.56 -14.25
N GLU A 374 18.61 5.02 -14.53
CA GLU A 374 17.44 5.15 -13.67
C GLU A 374 17.24 3.88 -12.86
N TYR A 375 17.10 4.02 -11.57
CA TYR A 375 16.96 2.92 -10.62
C TYR A 375 15.55 2.86 -10.04
N TYR A 376 14.91 1.70 -10.16
CA TYR A 376 13.55 1.46 -9.69
C TYR A 376 13.56 0.38 -8.62
N LEU A 377 13.25 0.75 -7.38
CA LEU A 377 13.44 -0.07 -6.19
C LEU A 377 12.11 -0.41 -5.53
N CYS A 378 11.89 -1.68 -5.22
CA CYS A 378 10.80 -2.08 -4.34
C CYS A 378 11.14 -3.37 -3.60
N GLY A 379 11.02 -3.35 -2.27
CA GLY A 379 11.29 -4.54 -1.46
C GLY A 379 11.47 -4.23 0.02
N PRO A 380 12.09 -5.17 0.77
CA PRO A 380 12.31 -5.00 2.21
C PRO A 380 13.12 -3.74 2.53
N PRO A 381 12.79 -3.00 3.61
CA PRO A 381 13.43 -1.73 3.95
C PRO A 381 14.94 -1.79 4.06
N MET A 382 15.47 -2.88 4.64
CA MET A 382 16.92 -3.07 4.75
C MET A 382 17.60 -3.21 3.39
N MET A 383 16.93 -3.87 2.44
CA MET A 383 17.42 -3.97 1.06
C MET A 383 17.42 -2.60 0.39
N THR A 384 16.28 -1.89 0.45
CA THR A 384 16.14 -0.56 -0.16
C THR A 384 17.19 0.40 0.39
N LYS A 385 17.38 0.43 1.71
CA LYS A 385 18.40 1.26 2.35
C LYS A 385 19.81 0.94 1.84
N ALA A 386 20.18 -0.34 1.80
CA ALA A 386 21.51 -0.76 1.35
C ALA A 386 21.76 -0.45 -0.14
N VAL A 387 20.72 -0.58 -0.97
CA VAL A 387 20.79 -0.22 -2.40
C VAL A 387 20.95 1.29 -2.57
N VAL A 388 20.15 2.11 -1.88
CA VAL A 388 20.24 3.57 -1.95
C VAL A 388 21.63 4.05 -1.52
N GLU A 389 22.14 3.57 -0.38
CA GLU A 389 23.48 3.91 0.10
C GLU A 389 24.58 3.51 -0.91
N MET A 390 24.45 2.37 -1.54
CA MET A 390 25.36 1.91 -2.60
C MET A 390 25.31 2.86 -3.82
N LEU A 391 24.11 3.25 -4.26
CA LEU A 391 23.93 4.12 -5.43
C LEU A 391 24.44 5.55 -5.18
N GLU A 392 24.17 6.09 -3.99
CA GLU A 392 24.71 7.39 -3.58
C GLU A 392 26.25 7.39 -3.58
N ASN A 393 26.88 6.28 -3.13
CA ASN A 393 28.34 6.12 -3.18
C ASN A 393 28.90 6.02 -4.61
N LEU A 394 28.07 5.66 -5.60
CA LEU A 394 28.42 5.68 -7.03
C LEU A 394 28.14 7.03 -7.71
N GLY A 395 27.65 8.04 -6.94
CA GLY A 395 27.34 9.37 -7.47
C GLY A 395 25.97 9.46 -8.16
N VAL A 396 25.08 8.50 -7.95
CA VAL A 396 23.72 8.55 -8.53
C VAL A 396 22.92 9.63 -7.81
N GLU A 397 22.37 10.58 -8.57
CA GLU A 397 21.51 11.63 -8.03
C GLU A 397 20.16 11.08 -7.55
N GLY A 398 19.64 11.63 -6.45
CA GLY A 398 18.40 11.16 -5.83
C GLY A 398 17.18 11.16 -6.76
N GLU A 399 17.17 12.03 -7.78
CA GLU A 399 16.11 12.05 -8.79
C GLU A 399 16.13 10.83 -9.72
N ASN A 400 17.24 10.13 -9.82
CA ASN A 400 17.37 8.89 -10.59
C ASN A 400 17.14 7.63 -9.76
N ILE A 401 16.87 7.78 -8.45
CA ILE A 401 16.55 6.69 -7.54
C ILE A 401 15.06 6.78 -7.18
N LEU A 402 14.24 5.96 -7.84
CA LEU A 402 12.80 5.88 -7.61
C LEU A 402 12.50 4.64 -6.77
N PHE A 403 11.65 4.77 -5.77
CA PHE A 403 11.27 3.62 -4.96
C PHE A 403 9.81 3.68 -4.53
N ASP A 404 9.18 2.51 -4.48
CA ASP A 404 7.87 2.32 -3.87
C ASP A 404 8.06 1.80 -2.44
N ASN A 405 7.57 2.57 -1.47
CA ASN A 405 7.70 2.26 -0.06
C ASN A 405 6.38 1.72 0.48
N PHE A 406 6.32 0.44 0.80
CA PHE A 406 5.12 -0.24 1.31
C PHE A 406 4.74 0.15 2.75
N GLY A 407 5.18 1.29 3.21
CA GLY A 407 4.81 1.87 4.50
C GLY A 407 5.48 1.14 5.67
N LEU A 408 6.44 1.80 6.24
CA LEU A 408 7.05 1.45 7.52
C LEU A 408 6.56 2.39 8.59
#